data_3d0832407dfd1a3225edc68d233e8d3e
#
_entry.id   3d0832407dfd1a3225edc68d233e8d3e
#
_cell.length_a   1.000
_cell.length_b   1.000
_cell.length_c   1.000
_cell.angle_alpha   90.00
_cell.angle_beta   90.00
_cell.angle_gamma   90.00
#
_symmetry.space_group_name_H-M   'P 1'
#
loop_
_entity.id
_entity.type
_entity.pdbx_description
1 polymer ?
#
loop_
_entity_poly.entity_id
_entity_poly.type
_entity_poly.pdbx_seq_one_letter_code
_entity_poly.pdbx_strand_id
1 'polypeptide(L)'
;MTRTNRIGYLGAYPIPQVTRGINSAYLAAKAANPDVEFDIIWLNEWFNPDKEAQVAHQLLDRGCDILMQHTVSTAAVDLAQEKGIYSFGQSSDMSKYGPHAVLTSMINNWGPYYTRRISEFLNGTWKSEDTLGGLGQEIIALGGLLPTIPNRVHLQAQDVISRIASGQQHPFVGPVGRQGGKGWLALGELASDSDLLTMNYYVDGIKSVFPAAS
;
A
#
# COMPACT_ATOMS: atom_id res chain seq x y z
N MET A 1 12.67 1.09 -10.71
CA MET A 1 13.29 0.13 -9.79
C MET A 1 13.05 -1.31 -10.27
N THR A 2 11.82 -1.67 -10.67
CA THR A 2 11.58 -3.01 -11.27
C THR A 2 12.33 -3.18 -12.59
N ARG A 3 12.77 -4.41 -12.88
CA ARG A 3 13.40 -4.85 -14.14
C ARG A 3 12.45 -5.70 -14.99
N THR A 4 11.46 -6.33 -14.34
CA THR A 4 10.49 -7.22 -14.99
C THR A 4 9.16 -6.55 -15.26
N ASN A 5 8.93 -5.34 -14.74
CA ASN A 5 7.65 -4.63 -14.68
C ASN A 5 6.57 -5.39 -13.89
N ARG A 6 6.94 -6.36 -13.05
CA ARG A 6 6.00 -7.17 -12.29
C ARG A 6 6.17 -6.95 -10.79
N ILE A 7 5.10 -6.55 -10.14
CA ILE A 7 5.03 -6.32 -8.69
C ILE A 7 4.09 -7.37 -8.09
N GLY A 8 4.59 -8.11 -7.12
CA GLY A 8 3.82 -9.09 -6.36
C GLY A 8 3.20 -8.44 -5.13
N TYR A 9 1.93 -8.74 -4.86
CA TYR A 9 1.24 -8.24 -3.68
C TYR A 9 0.64 -9.38 -2.85
N LEU A 10 1.10 -9.49 -1.60
CA LEU A 10 0.56 -10.41 -0.60
C LEU A 10 -0.63 -9.73 0.09
N GLY A 11 -1.86 -10.08 -0.30
CA GLY A 11 -3.08 -9.56 0.30
C GLY A 11 -3.48 -10.37 1.54
N ALA A 12 -3.76 -9.72 2.67
CA ALA A 12 -4.23 -10.40 3.87
C ALA A 12 -5.68 -10.90 3.68
N TYR A 13 -6.64 -10.01 3.77
CA TYR A 13 -8.07 -10.30 3.54
C TYR A 13 -8.65 -9.36 2.49
N PRO A 14 -9.62 -9.81 1.66
CA PRO A 14 -10.23 -8.97 0.62
C PRO A 14 -11.27 -8.00 1.22
N ILE A 15 -10.81 -7.15 2.11
CA ILE A 15 -11.59 -6.08 2.76
C ILE A 15 -11.19 -4.71 2.21
N PRO A 16 -12.04 -3.68 2.35
CA PRO A 16 -11.80 -2.36 1.78
C PRO A 16 -10.44 -1.76 2.14
N GLN A 17 -9.96 -1.94 3.37
CA GLN A 17 -8.66 -1.45 3.81
C GLN A 17 -7.50 -2.00 2.96
N VAL A 18 -7.49 -3.29 2.68
CA VAL A 18 -6.44 -3.95 1.89
C VAL A 18 -6.62 -3.64 0.41
N THR A 19 -7.86 -3.69 -0.08
CA THR A 19 -8.20 -3.44 -1.48
C THR A 19 -7.80 -2.03 -1.92
N ARG A 20 -8.11 -1.00 -1.12
CA ARG A 20 -7.69 0.38 -1.46
C ARG A 20 -6.17 0.54 -1.43
N GLY A 21 -5.45 -0.17 -0.55
CA GLY A 21 -3.99 -0.21 -0.55
C GLY A 21 -3.43 -0.76 -1.86
N ILE A 22 -3.97 -1.89 -2.33
CA ILE A 22 -3.60 -2.49 -3.62
C ILE A 22 -3.90 -1.53 -4.77
N ASN A 23 -5.12 -0.99 -4.83
CA ASN A 23 -5.55 -0.11 -5.91
C ASN A 23 -4.72 1.19 -5.98
N SER A 24 -4.45 1.83 -4.83
CA SER A 24 -3.62 3.04 -4.79
C SER A 24 -2.18 2.77 -5.21
N ALA A 25 -1.60 1.65 -4.76
CA ALA A 25 -0.26 1.23 -5.16
C ALA A 25 -0.18 0.96 -6.67
N TYR A 26 -1.19 0.28 -7.23
CA TYR A 26 -1.26 0.03 -8.67
C TYR A 26 -1.36 1.33 -9.47
N LEU A 27 -2.27 2.24 -9.11
CA LEU A 27 -2.44 3.51 -9.81
C LEU A 27 -1.15 4.36 -9.77
N ALA A 28 -0.48 4.43 -8.62
CA ALA A 28 0.79 5.13 -8.48
C ALA A 28 1.91 4.48 -9.33
N ALA A 29 1.98 3.15 -9.33
CA ALA A 29 2.95 2.41 -10.13
C ALA A 29 2.70 2.61 -11.63
N LYS A 30 1.45 2.56 -12.09
CA LYS A 30 1.04 2.82 -13.48
C LYS A 30 1.36 4.24 -13.93
N ALA A 31 1.18 5.23 -13.07
CA ALA A 31 1.54 6.61 -13.37
C ALA A 31 3.06 6.79 -13.58
N ALA A 32 3.88 6.01 -12.85
CA ALA A 32 5.33 6.04 -12.97
C ALA A 32 5.87 5.14 -14.09
N ASN A 33 5.21 4.02 -14.35
CA ASN A 33 5.56 3.03 -15.35
C ASN A 33 4.30 2.41 -15.98
N PRO A 34 3.91 2.82 -17.18
CA PRO A 34 2.71 2.31 -17.85
C PRO A 34 2.69 0.81 -18.12
N ASP A 35 3.86 0.16 -18.15
CA ASP A 35 3.98 -1.28 -18.46
C ASP A 35 3.91 -2.16 -17.20
N VAL A 36 3.78 -1.57 -16.00
CA VAL A 36 3.76 -2.34 -14.75
C VAL A 36 2.52 -3.22 -14.66
N GLU A 37 2.72 -4.43 -14.16
CA GLU A 37 1.67 -5.41 -13.86
C GLU A 37 1.73 -5.78 -12.37
N PHE A 38 0.56 -6.06 -11.80
CA PHE A 38 0.42 -6.54 -10.43
C PHE A 38 -0.10 -7.98 -10.42
N ASP A 39 0.64 -8.84 -9.73
CA ASP A 39 0.21 -10.19 -9.37
C ASP A 39 -0.22 -10.19 -7.90
N ILE A 40 -1.48 -10.50 -7.62
CA ILE A 40 -2.03 -10.44 -6.28
C ILE A 40 -2.40 -11.85 -5.83
N ILE A 41 -1.95 -12.24 -4.64
CA ILE A 41 -2.34 -13.50 -3.98
C ILE A 41 -2.90 -13.19 -2.60
N TRP A 42 -4.11 -13.67 -2.32
CA TRP A 42 -4.78 -13.51 -1.04
C TRP A 42 -4.47 -14.68 -0.11
N LEU A 43 -4.03 -14.36 1.12
CA LEU A 43 -3.68 -15.37 2.11
C LEU A 43 -4.86 -15.76 3.00
N ASN A 44 -5.82 -14.84 3.21
CA ASN A 44 -6.86 -14.92 4.24
C ASN A 44 -6.28 -15.09 5.65
N GLU A 45 -5.16 -14.40 5.90
CA GLU A 45 -4.40 -14.36 7.16
C GLU A 45 -3.79 -12.98 7.34
N TRP A 46 -3.75 -12.49 8.59
CA TRP A 46 -2.98 -11.27 8.92
C TRP A 46 -1.52 -11.59 9.21
N PHE A 47 -1.27 -12.74 9.81
CA PHE A 47 0.06 -13.16 10.23
C PHE A 47 0.17 -14.69 10.12
N ASN A 48 0.95 -15.17 9.18
CA ASN A 48 1.31 -16.57 9.02
C ASN A 48 2.62 -16.64 8.22
N PRO A 49 3.79 -16.61 8.91
CA PRO A 49 5.10 -16.53 8.25
C PRO A 49 5.33 -17.63 7.21
N ASP A 50 4.92 -18.87 7.49
CA ASP A 50 5.10 -20.00 6.57
C ASP A 50 4.29 -19.82 5.27
N LYS A 51 3.03 -19.40 5.41
CA LYS A 51 2.16 -19.15 4.27
C LYS A 51 2.59 -17.91 3.49
N GLU A 52 3.04 -16.86 4.20
CA GLU A 52 3.58 -15.65 3.58
C GLU A 52 4.84 -15.97 2.76
N ALA A 53 5.75 -16.79 3.29
CA ALA A 53 6.92 -17.26 2.55
C ALA A 53 6.53 -18.06 1.29
N GLN A 54 5.59 -18.98 1.40
CA GLN A 54 5.10 -19.74 0.24
C GLN A 54 4.52 -18.84 -0.84
N VAL A 55 3.69 -17.87 -0.47
CA VAL A 55 3.08 -16.90 -1.39
C VAL A 55 4.14 -15.99 -2.01
N ALA A 56 5.11 -15.54 -1.24
CA ALA A 56 6.23 -14.74 -1.74
C ALA A 56 7.03 -15.51 -2.79
N HIS A 57 7.34 -16.79 -2.57
CA HIS A 57 7.97 -17.66 -3.57
C HIS A 57 7.12 -17.79 -4.84
N GLN A 58 5.81 -18.02 -4.71
CA GLN A 58 4.91 -18.10 -5.88
C GLN A 58 4.92 -16.82 -6.71
N LEU A 59 5.00 -15.64 -6.06
CA LEU A 59 5.09 -14.36 -6.76
C LEU A 59 6.45 -14.21 -7.48
N LEU A 60 7.55 -14.64 -6.87
CA LEU A 60 8.84 -14.70 -7.55
C LEU A 60 8.81 -15.61 -8.77
N ASP A 61 8.23 -16.80 -8.66
CA ASP A 61 8.09 -17.75 -9.76
C ASP A 61 7.26 -17.19 -10.93
N ARG A 62 6.37 -16.24 -10.66
CA ARG A 62 5.64 -15.45 -11.68
C ARG A 62 6.47 -14.31 -12.27
N GLY A 63 7.72 -14.14 -11.84
CA GLY A 63 8.64 -13.10 -12.31
C GLY A 63 8.51 -11.75 -11.60
N CYS A 64 7.84 -11.68 -10.46
CA CYS A 64 7.81 -10.46 -9.67
C CYS A 64 9.20 -10.17 -9.07
N ASP A 65 9.69 -8.94 -9.21
CA ASP A 65 10.96 -8.48 -8.67
C ASP A 65 10.83 -7.34 -7.65
N ILE A 66 9.58 -7.02 -7.29
CA ILE A 66 9.21 -6.18 -6.14
C ILE A 66 8.07 -6.87 -5.41
N LEU A 67 8.17 -6.98 -4.08
CA LEU A 67 7.11 -7.52 -3.23
C LEU A 67 6.49 -6.42 -2.38
N MET A 68 5.16 -6.39 -2.36
CA MET A 68 4.36 -5.58 -1.44
C MET A 68 3.48 -6.50 -0.61
N GLN A 69 3.16 -6.11 0.61
CA GLN A 69 2.36 -6.92 1.50
C GLN A 69 1.38 -6.09 2.32
N HIS A 70 0.29 -6.73 2.75
CA HIS A 70 -0.60 -6.24 3.79
C HIS A 70 -0.68 -7.21 4.99
N THR A 71 0.10 -8.25 4.94
CA THR A 71 0.43 -9.13 6.05
C THR A 71 1.58 -8.53 6.87
N VAL A 72 1.82 -9.02 8.08
CA VAL A 72 2.70 -8.33 9.03
C VAL A 72 3.92 -9.14 9.47
N SER A 73 4.18 -10.34 8.90
CA SER A 73 5.44 -11.03 9.14
C SER A 73 6.57 -10.45 8.28
N THR A 74 7.79 -10.82 8.59
CA THR A 74 8.98 -10.40 7.82
C THR A 74 9.27 -11.33 6.64
N ALA A 75 8.54 -12.43 6.46
CA ALA A 75 8.88 -13.50 5.53
C ALA A 75 9.07 -13.03 4.08
N ALA A 76 8.22 -12.14 3.58
CA ALA A 76 8.37 -11.59 2.22
C ALA A 76 9.57 -10.62 2.13
N VAL A 77 9.87 -9.88 3.19
CA VAL A 77 11.03 -8.99 3.28
C VAL A 77 12.33 -9.80 3.35
N ASP A 78 12.37 -10.85 4.18
CA ASP A 78 13.52 -11.75 4.33
C ASP A 78 13.84 -12.43 3.00
N LEU A 79 12.82 -12.92 2.29
CA LEU A 79 12.98 -13.50 0.97
C LEU A 79 13.48 -12.48 -0.06
N ALA A 80 12.95 -11.26 -0.06
CA ALA A 80 13.41 -10.21 -0.95
C ALA A 80 14.89 -9.88 -0.71
N GLN A 81 15.30 -9.79 0.56
CA GLN A 81 16.69 -9.59 0.94
C GLN A 81 17.59 -10.74 0.46
N GLU A 82 17.18 -12.00 0.65
CA GLU A 82 17.90 -13.19 0.19
C GLU A 82 18.09 -13.21 -1.34
N LYS A 83 17.02 -12.88 -2.08
CA LYS A 83 17.00 -12.95 -3.55
C LYS A 83 17.55 -11.68 -4.24
N GLY A 84 17.91 -10.64 -3.49
CA GLY A 84 18.40 -9.38 -4.05
C GLY A 84 17.37 -8.64 -4.90
N ILE A 85 16.09 -8.77 -4.55
CA ILE A 85 14.97 -8.02 -5.11
C ILE A 85 14.48 -6.98 -4.10
N TYR A 86 13.47 -6.19 -4.47
CA TYR A 86 12.96 -5.16 -3.58
C TYR A 86 11.67 -5.56 -2.88
N SER A 87 11.42 -4.91 -1.74
CA SER A 87 10.18 -5.05 -0.99
C SER A 87 9.75 -3.74 -0.35
N PHE A 88 8.50 -3.71 0.10
CA PHE A 88 7.96 -2.66 0.96
C PHE A 88 7.59 -3.27 2.31
N GLY A 89 7.94 -2.57 3.40
CA GLY A 89 7.51 -2.95 4.74
C GLY A 89 6.09 -2.51 5.05
N GLN A 90 5.43 -3.21 5.97
CA GLN A 90 4.04 -2.99 6.36
C GLN A 90 3.90 -2.83 7.87
N SER A 91 3.07 -1.88 8.30
CA SER A 91 2.67 -1.58 9.67
C SER A 91 3.77 -1.06 10.59
N SER A 92 5.04 -1.38 10.33
CA SER A 92 6.21 -0.92 11.09
C SER A 92 7.42 -0.77 10.16
N ASP A 93 8.47 -0.11 10.63
CA ASP A 93 9.73 -0.04 9.88
C ASP A 93 10.39 -1.41 9.84
N MET A 94 10.42 -2.00 8.65
CA MET A 94 11.01 -3.32 8.37
C MET A 94 12.42 -3.24 7.79
N SER A 95 13.03 -2.05 7.68
CA SER A 95 14.36 -1.86 7.08
C SER A 95 15.45 -2.71 7.72
N LYS A 96 15.36 -2.98 9.03
CA LYS A 96 16.32 -3.83 9.75
C LYS A 96 16.31 -5.31 9.31
N TYR A 97 15.20 -5.79 8.74
CA TYR A 97 15.06 -7.17 8.25
C TYR A 97 15.49 -7.31 6.79
N GLY A 98 15.40 -6.23 6.03
CA GLY A 98 15.84 -6.18 4.64
C GLY A 98 16.62 -4.90 4.32
N PRO A 99 17.83 -4.70 4.90
CA PRO A 99 18.56 -3.44 4.77
C PRO A 99 18.98 -3.09 3.33
N HIS A 100 18.95 -4.05 2.42
CA HIS A 100 19.23 -3.85 0.99
C HIS A 100 18.01 -4.09 0.09
N ALA A 101 16.89 -4.53 0.65
CA ALA A 101 15.67 -4.88 -0.08
C ALA A 101 14.52 -3.91 0.19
N VAL A 102 14.36 -3.43 1.43
CA VAL A 102 13.21 -2.58 1.81
C VAL A 102 13.37 -1.18 1.23
N LEU A 103 12.55 -0.84 0.24
CA LEU A 103 12.54 0.48 -0.38
C LEU A 103 12.08 1.56 0.59
N THR A 104 11.03 1.28 1.33
CA THR A 104 10.48 2.02 2.48
C THR A 104 9.44 1.14 3.17
N SER A 105 8.93 1.61 4.31
CA SER A 105 7.85 0.92 5.03
C SER A 105 6.68 1.87 5.28
N MET A 106 5.46 1.38 5.15
CA MET A 106 4.27 2.06 5.67
C MET A 106 4.17 1.76 7.17
N ILE A 107 4.10 2.80 7.98
CA ILE A 107 4.12 2.71 9.44
C ILE A 107 2.80 3.22 10.00
N ASN A 108 2.15 2.43 10.83
CA ASN A 108 0.99 2.87 11.62
C ASN A 108 1.48 3.74 12.77
N ASN A 109 1.17 5.04 12.72
CA ASN A 109 1.63 6.01 13.72
C ASN A 109 0.48 6.40 14.67
N TRP A 110 0.08 5.48 15.52
CA TRP A 110 -1.06 5.66 16.43
C TRP A 110 -0.81 6.62 17.58
N GLY A 111 0.45 6.94 17.91
CA GLY A 111 0.80 7.77 19.07
C GLY A 111 0.10 9.14 19.08
N PRO A 112 0.24 9.98 18.04
CA PRO A 112 -0.42 11.28 17.98
C PRO A 112 -1.95 11.18 18.04
N TYR A 113 -2.53 10.18 17.39
CA TYR A 113 -3.97 9.95 17.41
C TYR A 113 -4.46 9.64 18.84
N TYR A 114 -3.87 8.67 19.51
CA TYR A 114 -4.28 8.32 20.88
C TYR A 114 -4.05 9.46 21.86
N THR A 115 -2.94 10.18 21.74
CA THR A 115 -2.67 11.35 22.61
C THR A 115 -3.76 12.41 22.44
N ARG A 116 -4.16 12.72 21.21
CA ARG A 116 -5.25 13.66 20.94
C ARG A 116 -6.57 13.17 21.52
N ARG A 117 -6.97 11.92 21.27
CA ARG A 117 -8.25 11.36 21.76
C ARG A 117 -8.33 11.34 23.30
N ILE A 118 -7.21 11.01 23.96
CA ILE A 118 -7.12 11.08 25.44
C ILE A 118 -7.26 12.53 25.93
N SER A 119 -6.59 13.48 25.28
CA SER A 119 -6.69 14.90 25.64
C SER A 119 -8.13 15.41 25.47
N GLU A 120 -8.80 15.07 24.38
CA GLU A 120 -10.22 15.40 24.14
C GLU A 120 -11.12 14.83 25.25
N PHE A 121 -10.88 13.58 25.66
CA PHE A 121 -11.64 12.95 26.74
C PHE A 121 -11.43 13.69 28.08
N LEU A 122 -10.19 13.99 28.43
CA LEU A 122 -9.86 14.72 29.68
C LEU A 122 -10.45 16.13 29.69
N ASN A 123 -10.58 16.79 28.55
CA ASN A 123 -11.15 18.11 28.41
C ASN A 123 -12.68 18.11 28.23
N GLY A 124 -13.33 16.95 28.20
CA GLY A 124 -14.78 16.84 28.01
C GLY A 124 -15.25 17.17 26.58
N THR A 125 -14.36 17.19 25.61
CA THR A 125 -14.64 17.52 24.20
C THR A 125 -14.71 16.29 23.29
N TRP A 126 -14.35 15.10 23.80
CA TRP A 126 -14.35 13.87 23.03
C TRP A 126 -15.74 13.52 22.50
N LYS A 127 -15.81 13.09 21.24
CA LYS A 127 -17.00 12.56 20.59
C LYS A 127 -16.69 11.20 19.97
N SER A 128 -17.69 10.31 19.96
CA SER A 128 -17.62 9.05 19.22
C SER A 128 -17.84 9.34 17.74
N GLU A 129 -16.79 9.17 16.95
CA GLU A 129 -16.82 9.41 15.50
C GLU A 129 -15.81 8.51 14.79
N ASP A 130 -16.11 8.14 13.56
CA ASP A 130 -15.17 7.45 12.69
C ASP A 130 -14.05 8.41 12.27
N THR A 131 -12.82 7.90 12.25
CA THR A 131 -11.66 8.66 11.81
C THR A 131 -10.98 7.94 10.66
N LEU A 132 -10.99 8.54 9.49
CA LEU A 132 -10.15 8.14 8.36
C LEU A 132 -9.03 9.16 8.21
N GLY A 133 -7.79 8.72 8.33
CA GLY A 133 -6.64 9.60 8.25
C GLY A 133 -5.45 8.95 7.55
N GLY A 134 -4.58 9.78 7.03
CA GLY A 134 -3.38 9.36 6.29
C GLY A 134 -2.14 10.12 6.75
N LEU A 135 -1.27 10.44 5.78
CA LEU A 135 -0.02 11.17 6.03
C LEU A 135 -0.26 12.57 6.59
N GLY A 136 -1.27 13.30 6.09
CA GLY A 136 -1.57 14.66 6.54
C GLY A 136 -2.07 14.75 7.99
N GLN A 137 -2.72 13.70 8.49
CA GLN A 137 -3.18 13.59 9.87
C GLN A 137 -2.20 12.83 10.78
N GLU A 138 -1.01 12.50 10.26
CA GLU A 138 0.04 11.76 10.96
C GLU A 138 -0.39 10.39 11.51
N ILE A 139 -1.50 9.80 11.01
CA ILE A 139 -1.92 8.44 11.39
C ILE A 139 -1.06 7.41 10.68
N ILE A 140 -0.59 7.74 9.48
CA ILE A 140 0.38 6.96 8.71
C ILE A 140 1.68 7.75 8.61
N ALA A 141 2.79 7.06 8.80
CA ALA A 141 4.12 7.56 8.51
C ALA A 141 4.82 6.65 7.49
N LEU A 142 5.88 7.14 6.88
CA LEU A 142 6.75 6.33 6.04
C LEU A 142 8.11 6.17 6.71
N GLY A 143 8.68 4.98 6.62
CA GLY A 143 10.05 4.71 6.99
C GLY A 143 11.05 5.43 6.07
N GLY A 144 12.32 5.38 6.45
CA GLY A 144 13.39 5.91 5.60
C GLY A 144 13.39 5.25 4.22
N LEU A 145 13.69 6.04 3.20
CA LEU A 145 13.92 5.51 1.86
C LEU A 145 15.27 4.78 1.82
N LEU A 146 15.31 3.64 1.13
CA LEU A 146 16.54 2.86 0.96
C LEU A 146 17.66 3.74 0.36
N PRO A 147 18.84 3.86 0.98
CA PRO A 147 19.89 4.77 0.54
C PRO A 147 20.41 4.55 -0.89
N THR A 148 20.25 3.35 -1.42
CA THR A 148 20.67 2.99 -2.78
C THR A 148 19.66 3.37 -3.87
N ILE A 149 18.50 3.92 -3.51
CA ILE A 149 17.53 4.44 -4.48
C ILE A 149 18.18 5.61 -5.24
N PRO A 150 18.10 5.63 -6.60
CA PRO A 150 18.63 6.74 -7.38
C PRO A 150 18.05 8.08 -6.92
N ASN A 151 18.90 9.11 -6.81
CA ASN A 151 18.53 10.42 -6.28
C ASN A 151 17.28 11.01 -6.97
N ARG A 152 17.14 10.83 -8.27
CA ARG A 152 15.94 11.27 -9.00
C ARG A 152 14.66 10.62 -8.46
N VAL A 153 14.70 9.31 -8.18
CA VAL A 153 13.54 8.57 -7.64
C VAL A 153 13.26 9.00 -6.19
N HIS A 154 14.31 9.23 -5.41
CA HIS A 154 14.21 9.75 -4.05
C HIS A 154 13.47 11.10 -4.02
N LEU A 155 13.88 12.06 -4.85
CA LEU A 155 13.24 13.37 -4.95
C LEU A 155 11.78 13.30 -5.42
N GLN A 156 11.49 12.43 -6.41
CA GLN A 156 10.12 12.19 -6.87
C GLN A 156 9.24 11.61 -5.75
N ALA A 157 9.74 10.64 -4.99
CA ALA A 157 9.00 10.06 -3.87
C ALA A 157 8.72 11.12 -2.78
N GLN A 158 9.72 11.92 -2.41
CA GLN A 158 9.54 13.00 -1.43
C GLN A 158 8.52 14.05 -1.88
N ASP A 159 8.53 14.44 -3.16
CA ASP A 159 7.54 15.36 -3.72
C ASP A 159 6.12 14.80 -3.63
N VAL A 160 5.91 13.55 -4.01
CA VAL A 160 4.60 12.89 -3.92
C VAL A 160 4.13 12.77 -2.47
N ILE A 161 5.02 12.36 -1.54
CA ILE A 161 4.73 12.29 -0.11
C ILE A 161 4.26 13.66 0.41
N SER A 162 4.99 14.73 0.09
CA SER A 162 4.66 16.10 0.50
C SER A 162 3.30 16.55 -0.05
N ARG A 163 3.03 16.29 -1.32
CA ARG A 163 1.74 16.65 -1.95
C ARG A 163 0.56 15.87 -1.38
N ILE A 164 0.73 14.59 -1.06
CA ILE A 164 -0.31 13.81 -0.39
C ILE A 164 -0.53 14.33 1.04
N ALA A 165 0.55 14.57 1.80
CA ALA A 165 0.46 15.06 3.17
C ALA A 165 -0.20 16.44 3.25
N SER A 166 0.04 17.31 2.27
CA SER A 166 -0.59 18.66 2.20
C SER A 166 -1.99 18.66 1.57
N GLY A 167 -2.51 17.52 1.10
CA GLY A 167 -3.80 17.43 0.41
C GLY A 167 -3.79 17.95 -1.04
N GLN A 168 -2.63 18.30 -1.59
CA GLN A 168 -2.49 18.74 -2.99
C GLN A 168 -2.62 17.59 -3.99
N GLN A 169 -2.45 16.36 -3.54
CA GLN A 169 -2.63 15.16 -4.34
C GLN A 169 -3.42 14.12 -3.56
N HIS A 170 -4.42 13.53 -4.22
CA HIS A 170 -5.17 12.40 -3.70
C HIS A 170 -4.79 11.11 -4.46
N PRO A 171 -4.60 9.95 -3.80
CA PRO A 171 -4.26 8.69 -4.48
C PRO A 171 -5.29 8.25 -5.53
N PHE A 172 -6.57 8.60 -5.32
CA PHE A 172 -7.67 8.28 -6.21
C PHE A 172 -8.27 9.55 -6.82
N VAL A 173 -7.69 9.96 -7.93
CA VAL A 173 -8.16 11.06 -8.78
C VAL A 173 -8.51 10.49 -10.16
N GLY A 174 -9.70 10.80 -10.67
CA GLY A 174 -10.15 10.34 -11.99
C GLY A 174 -9.42 11.01 -13.17
N PRO A 175 -9.48 10.37 -14.34
CA PRO A 175 -10.40 9.28 -14.68
C PRO A 175 -9.88 7.91 -14.18
N VAL A 176 -10.71 7.18 -13.46
CA VAL A 176 -10.42 5.82 -13.00
C VAL A 176 -11.65 4.94 -13.22
N GLY A 177 -11.43 3.79 -13.85
CA GLY A 177 -12.45 2.75 -14.01
C GLY A 177 -12.31 1.64 -12.96
N ARG A 178 -13.36 0.85 -12.82
CA ARG A 178 -13.35 -0.43 -12.08
C ARG A 178 -13.06 -1.56 -13.04
N GLN A 179 -12.42 -2.60 -12.56
CA GLN A 179 -12.16 -3.82 -13.34
C GLN A 179 -13.44 -4.29 -14.04
N GLY A 180 -13.30 -4.70 -15.31
CA GLY A 180 -14.43 -5.08 -16.16
C GLY A 180 -15.08 -3.91 -16.90
N GLY A 181 -14.39 -2.77 -17.02
CA GLY A 181 -14.81 -1.64 -17.89
C GLY A 181 -15.93 -0.76 -17.30
N LYS A 182 -16.22 -0.88 -16.01
CA LYS A 182 -17.20 0.01 -15.34
C LYS A 182 -16.54 1.32 -14.97
N GLY A 183 -17.14 2.46 -15.31
CA GLY A 183 -16.70 3.77 -14.84
C GLY A 183 -16.76 3.87 -13.31
N TRP A 184 -15.86 4.68 -12.74
CA TRP A 184 -15.91 5.02 -11.31
C TRP A 184 -15.71 6.51 -11.07
N LEU A 185 -14.54 7.06 -11.35
CA LEU A 185 -14.26 8.49 -11.17
C LEU A 185 -14.13 9.17 -12.53
N ALA A 186 -14.85 10.26 -12.75
CA ALA A 186 -14.70 11.13 -13.91
C ALA A 186 -13.39 11.94 -13.84
N LEU A 187 -13.00 12.59 -14.91
CA LEU A 187 -11.78 13.40 -14.95
C LEU A 187 -11.80 14.49 -13.85
N GLY A 188 -10.79 14.46 -13.00
CA GLY A 188 -10.63 15.38 -11.86
C GLY A 188 -11.50 15.08 -10.64
N GLU A 189 -12.36 14.08 -10.70
CA GLU A 189 -13.17 13.63 -9.56
C GLU A 189 -12.31 12.90 -8.53
N LEU A 190 -12.57 13.17 -7.24
CA LEU A 190 -11.90 12.51 -6.12
C LEU A 190 -12.79 11.41 -5.56
N ALA A 191 -12.19 10.27 -5.16
CA ALA A 191 -12.92 9.27 -4.39
C ALA A 191 -13.38 9.85 -3.05
N SER A 192 -14.63 9.58 -2.70
CA SER A 192 -15.17 9.93 -1.38
C SER A 192 -14.68 8.95 -0.30
N ASP A 193 -14.74 9.37 0.97
CA ASP A 193 -14.47 8.48 2.10
C ASP A 193 -15.39 7.23 2.07
N SER A 194 -16.65 7.39 1.66
CA SER A 194 -17.58 6.28 1.48
C SER A 194 -17.09 5.29 0.43
N ASP A 195 -16.56 5.75 -0.71
CA ASP A 195 -15.97 4.88 -1.72
C ASP A 195 -14.78 4.09 -1.15
N LEU A 196 -13.92 4.78 -0.39
CA LEU A 196 -12.73 4.17 0.21
C LEU A 196 -13.08 3.15 1.28
N LEU A 197 -14.12 3.40 2.09
CA LEU A 197 -14.57 2.53 3.17
C LEU A 197 -15.35 1.30 2.69
N THR A 198 -15.88 1.34 1.46
CA THR A 198 -16.68 0.25 0.88
C THR A 198 -16.04 -0.44 -0.33
N MET A 199 -14.77 -0.12 -0.63
CA MET A 199 -14.07 -0.58 -1.82
C MET A 199 -13.86 -2.10 -1.81
N ASN A 200 -14.62 -2.80 -2.63
CA ASN A 200 -14.62 -4.28 -2.78
C ASN A 200 -14.38 -4.72 -4.24
N TYR A 201 -13.58 -3.96 -4.98
CA TYR A 201 -13.27 -4.19 -6.39
C TYR A 201 -11.84 -3.71 -6.69
N TYR A 202 -11.24 -4.23 -7.74
CA TYR A 202 -10.03 -3.66 -8.31
C TYR A 202 -10.33 -2.52 -9.28
N VAL A 203 -9.40 -1.57 -9.37
CA VAL A 203 -9.39 -0.60 -10.46
C VAL A 203 -9.04 -1.27 -11.78
N ASP A 204 -9.44 -0.64 -12.87
CA ASP A 204 -9.17 -1.14 -14.23
C ASP A 204 -7.67 -1.29 -14.49
N GLY A 205 -7.32 -2.34 -15.26
CA GLY A 205 -5.96 -2.70 -15.59
C GLY A 205 -5.28 -3.71 -14.65
N ILE A 206 -5.78 -3.93 -13.44
CA ILE A 206 -5.36 -5.09 -12.61
C ILE A 206 -5.93 -6.36 -13.23
N LYS A 207 -5.07 -7.32 -13.57
CA LYS A 207 -5.47 -8.56 -14.24
C LYS A 207 -5.89 -9.68 -13.28
N SER A 208 -5.40 -9.65 -12.02
CA SER A 208 -5.81 -10.60 -10.99
C SER A 208 -7.31 -10.54 -10.75
N VAL A 209 -7.94 -11.70 -10.53
CA VAL A 209 -9.39 -11.76 -10.24
C VAL A 209 -9.64 -11.34 -8.80
N PHE A 210 -10.60 -10.41 -8.59
CA PHE A 210 -11.01 -10.06 -7.24
C PHE A 210 -11.75 -11.24 -6.60
N PRO A 211 -11.44 -11.64 -5.34
CA PRO A 211 -12.13 -12.75 -4.69
C PRO A 211 -13.64 -12.51 -4.62
N ALA A 212 -14.43 -13.56 -4.87
CA ALA A 212 -15.87 -13.51 -4.63
C ALA A 212 -16.13 -13.23 -3.14
N ALA A 213 -17.16 -12.45 -2.85
CA ALA A 213 -17.61 -12.26 -1.48
C ALA A 213 -18.02 -13.63 -0.92
N SER A 214 -17.37 -14.03 0.18
CA SER A 214 -17.71 -15.26 0.92
C SER A 214 -18.95 -15.06 1.78
#